data_97cdbfac89d2f64606ef0e76b3fe96e4
#
_entry.id   97cdbfac89d2f64606ef0e76b3fe96e4
#
_cell.length_a   1.000
_cell.length_b   1.000
_cell.length_c   1.000
_cell.angle_alpha   90.00
_cell.angle_beta   90.00
_cell.angle_gamma   90.00
#
_symmetry.space_group_name_H-M   'P 1'
#
loop_
_entity.id
_entity.type
_entity.pdbx_description
1 polymer ?
#
loop_
_entity_poly.entity_id
_entity_poly.type
_entity_poly.pdbx_seq_one_letter_code
_entity_poly.pdbx_strand_id
1 'polypeptide(L)'
;MSDASAVTQPGRKPLMPLDDALAALLATAVATVQTETVPLSQADGRVLAVDVCADLDVPGFDNSSMDGYAVSTVSLQADPTGAFPVSQRIPAGHFGSPLAADTVARIFTGAPVPPMADAVVMQEACEILPDGRVRRRKS
;
A
#
# COMPACT_ATOMS: atom_id res chain seq x y z
N MET A 1 31.08 22.69 -41.01
CA MET A 1 30.63 23.97 -40.46
C MET A 1 29.42 24.39 -41.28
N SER A 2 28.22 24.06 -40.85
CA SER A 2 26.98 24.52 -41.46
C SER A 2 26.16 25.19 -40.36
N ASP A 3 26.15 26.48 -40.44
CA ASP A 3 25.39 27.39 -39.58
C ASP A 3 23.91 27.31 -40.00
N ALA A 4 23.10 26.68 -39.13
CA ALA A 4 21.65 26.65 -39.34
C ALA A 4 21.09 27.91 -38.69
N SER A 5 21.04 28.98 -39.46
CA SER A 5 20.33 30.22 -39.13
C SER A 5 18.86 29.91 -38.79
N ALA A 6 18.51 30.03 -37.52
CA ALA A 6 17.14 29.96 -37.06
C ALA A 6 16.34 31.13 -37.66
N VAL A 7 15.42 30.84 -38.55
CA VAL A 7 14.46 31.81 -39.11
C VAL A 7 13.49 32.18 -37.97
N THR A 8 13.74 33.30 -37.31
CA THR A 8 12.84 33.92 -36.35
C THR A 8 11.67 34.55 -37.09
N GLN A 9 10.49 33.96 -37.02
CA GLN A 9 9.27 34.60 -37.55
C GLN A 9 8.86 35.74 -36.62
N PRO A 10 8.79 36.99 -37.13
CA PRO A 10 8.35 38.15 -36.31
C PRO A 10 6.86 38.01 -36.00
N GLY A 11 6.50 38.02 -34.70
CA GLY A 11 5.13 38.19 -34.24
C GLY A 11 4.52 36.99 -33.49
N ARG A 12 5.20 35.85 -33.38
CA ARG A 12 4.69 34.72 -32.60
C ARG A 12 5.17 34.85 -31.14
N LYS A 13 4.23 34.99 -30.19
CA LYS A 13 4.57 34.91 -28.76
C LYS A 13 5.24 33.56 -28.48
N PRO A 14 6.28 33.52 -27.65
CA PRO A 14 6.87 32.24 -27.26
C PRO A 14 5.80 31.32 -26.69
N LEU A 15 5.92 30.03 -26.97
CA LEU A 15 5.00 29.03 -26.40
C LEU A 15 5.19 29.02 -24.88
N MET A 16 4.09 29.02 -24.17
CA MET A 16 4.09 28.88 -22.70
C MET A 16 4.47 27.44 -22.34
N PRO A 17 5.36 27.20 -21.37
CA PRO A 17 5.61 25.88 -20.82
C PRO A 17 4.31 25.23 -20.35
N LEU A 18 4.24 23.88 -20.42
CA LEU A 18 3.02 23.13 -20.07
C LEU A 18 2.58 23.39 -18.62
N ASP A 19 3.52 23.38 -17.69
CA ASP A 19 3.23 23.59 -16.26
C ASP A 19 2.68 24.98 -16.01
N ASP A 20 3.21 26.03 -16.67
CA ASP A 20 2.72 27.39 -16.56
C ASP A 20 1.32 27.53 -17.17
N ALA A 21 1.07 26.85 -18.31
CA ALA A 21 -0.23 26.84 -18.94
C ALA A 21 -1.28 26.14 -18.06
N LEU A 22 -0.91 25.02 -17.47
CA LEU A 22 -1.76 24.28 -16.54
C LEU A 22 -2.07 25.10 -15.28
N ALA A 23 -1.06 25.71 -14.68
CA ALA A 23 -1.22 26.58 -13.52
C ALA A 23 -2.15 27.77 -13.84
N ALA A 24 -1.96 28.42 -14.99
CA ALA A 24 -2.82 29.51 -15.43
C ALA A 24 -4.26 29.03 -15.67
N LEU A 25 -4.47 27.87 -16.25
CA LEU A 25 -5.80 27.28 -16.45
C LEU A 25 -6.48 26.97 -15.12
N LEU A 26 -5.78 26.32 -14.21
CA LEU A 26 -6.31 25.99 -12.87
C LEU A 26 -6.63 27.23 -12.05
N ALA A 27 -5.85 28.31 -12.20
CA ALA A 27 -6.13 29.57 -11.52
C ALA A 27 -7.43 30.25 -11.99
N THR A 28 -7.97 29.87 -13.16
CA THR A 28 -9.28 30.38 -13.63
C THR A 28 -10.46 29.56 -13.07
N ALA A 29 -10.20 28.40 -12.46
CA ALA A 29 -11.26 27.59 -11.87
C ALA A 29 -11.77 28.24 -10.59
N VAL A 30 -13.03 28.67 -10.61
CA VAL A 30 -13.69 29.23 -9.43
C VAL A 30 -14.60 28.17 -8.84
N ALA A 31 -14.41 27.84 -7.55
CA ALA A 31 -15.33 26.98 -6.86
C ALA A 31 -16.73 27.60 -6.78
N THR A 32 -17.76 26.80 -7.08
CA THR A 32 -19.13 27.21 -6.84
C THR A 32 -19.38 27.26 -5.34
N VAL A 33 -19.94 28.37 -4.85
CA VAL A 33 -20.22 28.54 -3.41
C VAL A 33 -21.56 27.96 -2.97
N GLN A 34 -22.37 27.46 -3.90
CA GLN A 34 -23.66 26.86 -3.58
C GLN A 34 -23.54 25.33 -3.54
N THR A 35 -23.92 24.77 -2.41
CA THR A 35 -24.00 23.33 -2.19
C THR A 35 -25.42 22.94 -1.90
N GLU A 36 -25.79 21.70 -2.25
CA GLU A 36 -27.09 21.12 -1.97
C GLU A 36 -26.94 19.69 -1.46
N THR A 37 -27.90 19.24 -0.70
CA THR A 37 -27.98 17.84 -0.28
C THR A 37 -28.97 17.12 -1.18
N VAL A 38 -28.51 16.04 -1.81
CA VAL A 38 -29.33 15.22 -2.72
C VAL A 38 -29.28 13.75 -2.31
N PRO A 39 -30.32 12.98 -2.61
CA PRO A 39 -30.27 11.52 -2.47
C PRO A 39 -29.15 10.94 -3.34
N LEU A 40 -28.53 9.82 -2.89
CA LEU A 40 -27.44 9.16 -3.60
C LEU A 40 -27.79 8.83 -5.06
N SER A 41 -29.04 8.45 -5.33
CA SER A 41 -29.55 8.18 -6.68
C SER A 41 -29.53 9.40 -7.63
N GLN A 42 -29.37 10.60 -7.10
CA GLN A 42 -29.29 11.85 -7.86
C GLN A 42 -27.91 12.50 -7.81
N ALA A 43 -26.92 11.80 -7.22
CA ALA A 43 -25.55 12.31 -7.05
C ALA A 43 -24.68 12.14 -8.30
N ASP A 44 -25.09 11.32 -9.25
CA ASP A 44 -24.36 11.09 -10.49
C ASP A 44 -24.14 12.39 -11.28
N GLY A 45 -22.93 12.59 -11.78
CA GLY A 45 -22.51 13.79 -12.50
C GLY A 45 -22.31 15.05 -11.63
N ARG A 46 -22.39 14.96 -10.29
CA ARG A 46 -22.16 16.07 -9.37
C ARG A 46 -20.76 16.01 -8.76
N VAL A 47 -20.30 17.16 -8.29
CA VAL A 47 -19.02 17.29 -7.58
C VAL A 47 -19.28 17.33 -6.08
N LEU A 48 -18.55 16.52 -5.32
CA LEU A 48 -18.63 16.55 -3.86
C LEU A 48 -18.20 17.90 -3.31
N ALA A 49 -19.01 18.46 -2.43
CA ALA A 49 -18.72 19.72 -1.75
C ALA A 49 -17.75 19.56 -0.59
N VAL A 50 -17.67 18.36 -0.02
CA VAL A 50 -16.76 17.98 1.05
C VAL A 50 -16.21 16.58 0.77
N ASP A 51 -15.03 16.28 1.29
CA ASP A 51 -14.45 14.94 1.20
C ASP A 51 -15.33 13.95 1.95
N VAL A 52 -15.54 12.78 1.34
CA VAL A 52 -16.21 11.67 1.99
C VAL A 52 -15.15 10.68 2.45
N CYS A 53 -15.00 10.54 3.75
CA CYS A 53 -14.10 9.58 4.36
C CYS A 53 -14.89 8.35 4.81
N ALA A 54 -14.26 7.18 4.70
CA ALA A 54 -14.82 5.96 5.26
C ALA A 54 -14.71 6.01 6.81
N ASP A 55 -15.79 5.67 7.48
CA ASP A 55 -15.83 5.58 8.94
C ASP A 55 -15.22 4.28 9.48
N LEU A 56 -14.99 3.32 8.58
CA LEU A 56 -14.45 2.01 8.90
C LEU A 56 -13.31 1.67 7.92
N ASP A 57 -12.29 1.00 8.44
CA ASP A 57 -11.23 0.44 7.61
C ASP A 57 -11.78 -0.70 6.73
N VAL A 58 -11.33 -0.76 5.47
CA VAL A 58 -11.67 -1.86 4.55
C VAL A 58 -10.39 -2.35 3.87
N PRO A 59 -9.92 -3.52 4.26
CA PRO A 59 -10.47 -4.50 5.22
C PRO A 59 -10.40 -4.00 6.68
N GLY A 60 -11.29 -4.50 7.56
CA GLY A 60 -11.37 -4.13 8.97
C GLY A 60 -10.25 -4.69 9.86
N PHE A 61 -9.24 -5.31 9.28
CA PHE A 61 -8.05 -5.86 9.95
C PHE A 61 -6.91 -6.05 8.94
N ASP A 62 -5.69 -6.15 9.46
CA ASP A 62 -4.50 -6.38 8.63
C ASP A 62 -4.52 -7.79 8.03
N ASN A 63 -4.44 -7.86 6.71
CA ASN A 63 -4.38 -9.11 5.95
C ASN A 63 -2.99 -9.32 5.35
N SER A 64 -2.55 -10.56 5.29
CA SER A 64 -1.34 -10.90 4.55
C SER A 64 -1.57 -10.70 3.04
N SER A 65 -0.68 -9.96 2.40
CA SER A 65 -0.66 -9.79 0.94
C SER A 65 0.07 -10.92 0.22
N MET A 66 0.67 -11.87 0.96
CA MET A 66 1.50 -12.94 0.42
C MET A 66 1.43 -14.20 1.26
N ASP A 67 1.84 -15.32 0.67
CA ASP A 67 2.07 -16.57 1.37
C ASP A 67 3.41 -16.49 2.09
N GLY A 68 3.41 -16.77 3.40
CA GLY A 68 4.62 -16.58 4.19
C GLY A 68 4.48 -17.01 5.64
N TYR A 69 5.22 -16.31 6.48
CA TYR A 69 5.22 -16.53 7.92
C TYR A 69 5.01 -15.20 8.63
N ALA A 70 3.95 -15.13 9.43
CA ALA A 70 3.71 -14.01 10.33
C ALA A 70 4.68 -14.12 11.51
N VAL A 71 5.34 -13.02 11.85
CA VAL A 71 6.46 -12.95 12.78
C VAL A 71 6.34 -11.73 13.68
N SER A 72 7.03 -11.76 14.80
CA SER A 72 7.35 -10.56 15.58
C SER A 72 8.73 -10.03 15.14
N THR A 73 8.79 -8.78 14.70
CA THR A 73 10.06 -8.15 14.32
C THR A 73 11.02 -8.04 15.50
N VAL A 74 10.50 -7.93 16.72
CA VAL A 74 11.31 -7.93 17.95
C VAL A 74 12.04 -9.26 18.12
N SER A 75 11.33 -10.40 17.98
CA SER A 75 11.97 -11.73 18.04
C SER A 75 13.00 -11.94 16.94
N LEU A 76 12.70 -11.47 15.71
CA LEU A 76 13.67 -11.54 14.60
C LEU A 76 14.92 -10.68 14.81
N GLN A 77 14.78 -9.52 15.46
CA GLN A 77 15.92 -8.66 15.78
C GLN A 77 16.78 -9.23 16.90
N ALA A 78 16.17 -9.90 17.87
CA ALA A 78 16.87 -10.57 18.96
C ALA A 78 17.71 -11.76 18.46
N ASP A 79 17.20 -12.50 17.47
CA ASP A 79 17.92 -13.60 16.81
C ASP A 79 17.76 -13.56 15.27
N PRO A 80 18.52 -12.70 14.57
CA PRO A 80 18.39 -12.51 13.13
C PRO A 80 18.70 -13.74 12.28
N THR A 81 19.41 -14.72 12.83
CA THR A 81 19.81 -15.98 12.18
C THR A 81 19.10 -17.21 12.74
N GLY A 82 18.24 -16.98 13.73
CA GLY A 82 17.51 -18.00 14.42
C GLY A 82 16.53 -18.77 13.54
N ALA A 83 16.22 -19.96 13.99
CA ALA A 83 15.19 -20.79 13.41
C ALA A 83 14.04 -20.93 14.41
N PHE A 84 12.86 -20.56 13.97
CA PHE A 84 11.66 -20.44 14.82
C PHE A 84 10.70 -21.60 14.53
N PRO A 85 10.10 -22.22 15.56
CA PRO A 85 9.06 -23.21 15.37
C PRO A 85 7.79 -22.57 14.79
N VAL A 86 7.08 -23.31 13.94
CA VAL A 86 5.78 -22.90 13.40
C VAL A 86 4.71 -23.28 14.43
N SER A 87 4.09 -22.27 15.08
CA SER A 87 3.11 -22.48 16.15
C SER A 87 1.69 -22.73 15.62
N GLN A 88 1.37 -22.22 14.45
CA GLN A 88 0.03 -22.34 13.86
C GLN A 88 0.06 -22.11 12.35
N ARG A 89 -1.05 -22.46 11.70
CA ARG A 89 -1.29 -22.26 10.26
C ARG A 89 -2.61 -21.52 10.08
N ILE A 90 -2.59 -20.38 9.38
CA ILE A 90 -3.72 -19.45 9.24
C ILE A 90 -4.07 -19.31 7.76
N PRO A 91 -5.03 -20.09 7.23
CA PRO A 91 -5.52 -19.91 5.87
C PRO A 91 -6.46 -18.69 5.77
N ALA A 92 -6.70 -18.21 4.55
CA ALA A 92 -7.67 -17.14 4.30
C ALA A 92 -9.05 -17.48 4.91
N GLY A 93 -9.70 -16.47 5.48
CA GLY A 93 -11.00 -16.61 6.13
C GLY A 93 -10.97 -17.22 7.55
N HIS A 94 -9.78 -17.46 8.11
CA HIS A 94 -9.63 -17.96 9.48
C HIS A 94 -8.74 -17.02 10.30
N PHE A 95 -9.13 -16.80 11.54
CA PHE A 95 -8.35 -16.01 12.49
C PHE A 95 -7.40 -16.91 13.27
N GLY A 96 -6.15 -16.48 13.39
CA GLY A 96 -5.17 -17.13 14.25
C GLY A 96 -5.31 -16.73 15.71
N SER A 97 -4.77 -17.57 16.60
CA SER A 97 -4.51 -17.18 17.99
C SER A 97 -3.35 -16.19 18.07
N PRO A 98 -3.21 -15.42 19.18
CA PRO A 98 -2.04 -14.59 19.40
C PRO A 98 -0.74 -15.37 19.17
N LEU A 99 0.21 -14.77 18.44
CA LEU A 99 1.49 -15.40 18.17
C LEU A 99 2.26 -15.60 19.48
N ALA A 100 2.65 -16.84 19.75
CA ALA A 100 3.47 -17.14 20.91
C ALA A 100 4.89 -16.56 20.74
N ALA A 101 5.52 -16.19 21.85
CA ALA A 101 6.90 -15.67 21.82
C ALA A 101 7.86 -16.68 21.16
N ASP A 102 8.80 -16.15 20.41
CA ASP A 102 9.84 -16.93 19.69
C ASP A 102 9.28 -18.03 18.77
N THR A 103 8.08 -17.78 18.21
CA THR A 103 7.48 -18.64 17.19
C THR A 103 7.12 -17.84 15.94
N VAL A 104 6.76 -18.55 14.88
CA VAL A 104 6.17 -17.97 13.67
C VAL A 104 4.84 -18.66 13.35
N ALA A 105 3.96 -17.97 12.65
CA ALA A 105 2.72 -18.55 12.15
C ALA A 105 2.78 -18.68 10.63
N ARG A 106 2.54 -19.87 10.07
CA ARG A 106 2.36 -20.04 8.64
C ARG A 106 1.07 -19.32 8.23
N ILE A 107 1.17 -18.34 7.33
CA ILE A 107 0.06 -17.50 6.90
C ILE A 107 -0.05 -17.52 5.37
N PHE A 108 -1.26 -17.31 4.85
CA PHE A 108 -1.56 -17.30 3.43
C PHE A 108 -2.17 -15.98 3.00
N THR A 109 -2.05 -15.66 1.73
CA THR A 109 -2.62 -14.46 1.12
C THR A 109 -4.10 -14.30 1.50
N GLY A 110 -4.47 -13.12 1.97
CA GLY A 110 -5.82 -12.80 2.43
C GLY A 110 -6.16 -13.26 3.85
N ALA A 111 -5.25 -14.00 4.52
CA ALA A 111 -5.47 -14.38 5.92
C ALA A 111 -5.17 -13.21 6.86
N PRO A 112 -5.97 -13.04 7.93
CA PRO A 112 -5.71 -12.04 8.97
C PRO A 112 -4.37 -12.28 9.66
N VAL A 113 -3.60 -11.21 9.84
CA VAL A 113 -2.35 -11.25 10.63
C VAL A 113 -2.73 -11.47 12.10
N PRO A 114 -2.15 -12.50 12.75
CA PRO A 114 -2.53 -12.80 14.13
C PRO A 114 -2.03 -11.71 15.08
N PRO A 115 -2.72 -11.46 16.21
CA PRO A 115 -2.22 -10.56 17.25
C PRO A 115 -0.79 -10.93 17.65
N MET A 116 0.02 -9.96 18.05
CA MET A 116 1.44 -10.08 18.42
C MET A 116 2.40 -10.35 17.24
N ALA A 117 1.90 -10.53 16.03
CA ALA A 117 2.72 -10.44 14.81
C ALA A 117 2.60 -9.02 14.24
N ASP A 118 3.69 -8.48 13.72
CA ASP A 118 3.78 -7.14 13.16
C ASP A 118 4.42 -7.12 11.75
N ALA A 119 4.77 -8.29 11.22
CA ALA A 119 5.29 -8.45 9.87
C ALA A 119 4.98 -9.83 9.29
N VAL A 120 5.02 -9.92 7.96
CA VAL A 120 4.97 -11.20 7.23
C VAL A 120 6.22 -11.32 6.37
N VAL A 121 6.95 -12.41 6.54
CA VAL A 121 8.10 -12.77 5.71
C VAL A 121 7.64 -13.74 4.63
N MET A 122 7.90 -13.41 3.36
CA MET A 122 7.54 -14.26 2.22
C MET A 122 8.15 -15.65 2.35
N GLN A 123 7.43 -16.69 1.96
CA GLN A 123 7.92 -18.07 2.01
C GLN A 123 9.21 -18.26 1.16
N GLU A 124 9.36 -17.52 0.06
CA GLU A 124 10.53 -17.56 -0.82
C GLU A 124 11.80 -17.03 -0.12
N ALA A 125 11.63 -16.12 0.84
CA ALA A 125 12.71 -15.61 1.68
C ALA A 125 13.00 -16.50 2.91
N CYS A 126 12.29 -17.61 3.05
CA CYS A 126 12.43 -18.55 4.16
C CYS A 126 13.03 -19.89 3.72
N GLU A 127 13.60 -20.57 4.69
CA GLU A 127 14.08 -21.96 4.58
C GLU A 127 13.43 -22.79 5.68
N ILE A 128 12.87 -23.93 5.31
CA ILE A 128 12.33 -24.90 6.25
C ILE A 128 13.44 -25.90 6.56
N LEU A 129 13.78 -26.05 7.82
CA LEU A 129 14.80 -26.95 8.30
C LEU A 129 14.24 -28.38 8.43
N PRO A 130 15.10 -29.42 8.50
CA PRO A 130 14.66 -30.81 8.66
C PRO A 130 13.84 -31.08 9.92
N ASP A 131 13.98 -30.25 10.95
CA ASP A 131 13.22 -30.33 12.20
C ASP A 131 11.88 -29.53 12.16
N GLY A 132 11.53 -28.98 11.00
CA GLY A 132 10.29 -28.24 10.78
C GLY A 132 10.35 -26.77 11.20
N ARG A 133 11.46 -26.31 11.80
CA ARG A 133 11.64 -24.87 12.09
C ARG A 133 11.89 -24.09 10.81
N VAL A 134 11.59 -22.80 10.88
CA VAL A 134 11.74 -21.86 9.77
C VAL A 134 12.76 -20.79 10.12
N ARG A 135 13.66 -20.50 9.22
CA ARG A 135 14.56 -19.36 9.31
C ARG A 135 14.52 -18.49 8.06
N ARG A 136 14.86 -17.23 8.21
CA ARG A 136 15.06 -16.34 7.08
C ARG A 136 16.33 -16.72 6.32
N ARG A 137 16.27 -16.79 4.99
CA ARG A 137 17.45 -16.96 4.14
C ARG A 137 18.36 -15.74 4.26
N LYS A 138 19.67 -15.97 4.28
CA LYS A 138 20.64 -14.89 4.14
C LYS A 138 20.59 -14.38 2.71
N SER A 139 20.44 -13.08 2.53
CA SER A 139 20.60 -12.39 1.25
C SER A 139 22.06 -12.45 0.80
#